data_baa2068d02e725956f77a17ddcb08991
#
_entry.id   baa2068d02e725956f77a17ddcb08991
#
_cell.length_a   1.000
_cell.length_b   1.000
_cell.length_c   1.000
_cell.angle_alpha   90.00
_cell.angle_beta   90.00
_cell.angle_gamma   90.00
#
_symmetry.space_group_name_H-M   'P 1'
#
loop_
_entity.id
_entity.type
_entity.pdbx_description
1 polymer ?
#
loop_
_entity_poly.entity_id
_entity_poly.type
_entity_poly.pdbx_seq_one_letter_code
_entity_poly.pdbx_strand_id
1 'polypeptide(L)'
;MISKTMRAILHTLSYGNIEVESSRRLVDIKKLDAMNIFLKKMDIQIFNGDYEIPLRIYFPTEEAMTNGMEKGHTFPVLLFFHGGGWVTESVDTYNRVCARMSQSTGHIVVSVEYRLAPEYRFPTALMDCYAAAKALYTNKLILNTDPRKITIMGDSAGGNLEAAVALMARDKGEFQVYRQILIYPALYNTYTAASPYASVQKNGTDYLLTAVKMQDYLNLY
;
A
#
# COMPACT_ATOMS: atom_id res chain seq x y z
N MET A 1 26.68 3.99 7.55
CA MET A 1 27.17 2.61 7.36
C MET A 1 26.50 1.71 8.39
N ILE A 2 25.95 0.58 7.97
CA ILE A 2 25.32 -0.41 8.87
C ILE A 2 26.43 -1.10 9.69
N SER A 3 26.23 -1.27 11.02
CA SER A 3 27.22 -1.93 11.89
C SER A 3 27.43 -3.39 11.49
N LYS A 4 28.60 -3.98 11.82
CA LYS A 4 28.89 -5.41 11.56
C LYS A 4 27.84 -6.34 12.21
N THR A 5 27.42 -6.02 13.43
CA THR A 5 26.39 -6.78 14.16
C THR A 5 25.04 -6.73 13.45
N MET A 6 24.61 -5.55 12.99
CA MET A 6 23.37 -5.38 12.24
C MET A 6 23.42 -6.15 10.91
N ARG A 7 24.57 -6.14 10.24
CA ARG A 7 24.77 -6.90 9.00
C ARG A 7 24.67 -8.41 9.21
N ALA A 8 25.20 -8.92 10.32
CA ALA A 8 25.09 -10.36 10.67
C ALA A 8 23.63 -10.76 10.96
N ILE A 9 22.89 -9.91 11.67
CA ILE A 9 21.45 -10.12 11.92
C ILE A 9 20.66 -10.11 10.61
N LEU A 10 20.90 -9.13 9.76
CA LEU A 10 20.25 -9.04 8.46
C LEU A 10 20.58 -10.23 7.57
N HIS A 11 21.84 -10.70 7.57
CA HIS A 11 22.26 -11.90 6.86
C HIS A 11 21.45 -13.12 7.32
N THR A 12 21.36 -13.39 8.63
CA THR A 12 20.60 -14.52 9.16
C THR A 12 19.12 -14.46 8.76
N LEU A 13 18.50 -13.28 8.78
CA LEU A 13 17.10 -13.08 8.40
C LEU A 13 16.87 -13.14 6.88
N SER A 14 17.93 -13.03 6.08
CA SER A 14 17.84 -12.99 4.61
C SER A 14 17.64 -14.36 3.96
N TYR A 15 18.06 -15.44 4.59
CA TYR A 15 18.13 -16.78 4.00
C TYR A 15 16.96 -17.72 4.36
N GLY A 16 15.85 -17.21 4.89
CA GLY A 16 14.61 -17.98 5.04
C GLY A 16 13.80 -18.00 3.74
N ASN A 17 13.20 -19.14 3.41
CA ASN A 17 12.21 -19.22 2.33
C ASN A 17 11.00 -18.35 2.66
N ILE A 18 10.36 -17.77 1.63
CA ILE A 18 9.08 -17.13 1.78
C ILE A 18 8.02 -18.23 1.93
N GLU A 19 7.73 -18.60 3.16
CA GLU A 19 6.51 -19.33 3.48
C GLU A 19 5.39 -18.31 3.69
N VAL A 20 4.44 -18.28 2.77
CA VAL A 20 3.32 -17.31 2.78
C VAL A 20 2.59 -17.34 4.13
N GLU A 21 2.29 -18.54 4.63
CA GLU A 21 1.57 -18.72 5.91
C GLU A 21 2.38 -18.21 7.11
N SER A 22 3.66 -18.55 7.19
CA SER A 22 4.53 -18.09 8.27
C SER A 22 4.76 -16.59 8.23
N SER A 23 4.90 -16.03 7.03
CA SER A 23 5.03 -14.57 6.83
C SER A 23 3.76 -13.85 7.26
N ARG A 24 2.57 -14.37 6.91
CA ARG A 24 1.28 -13.82 7.31
C ARG A 24 1.03 -13.96 8.82
N ARG A 25 1.42 -15.06 9.46
CA ARG A 25 1.33 -15.23 10.93
C ARG A 25 2.17 -14.21 11.69
N LEU A 26 3.38 -13.89 11.19
CA LEU A 26 4.21 -12.82 11.78
C LEU A 26 3.54 -11.45 11.64
N VAL A 27 2.82 -11.23 10.54
CA VAL A 27 2.01 -10.03 10.29
C VAL A 27 0.84 -9.94 11.28
N ASP A 28 0.18 -11.08 11.58
CA ASP A 28 -0.95 -11.10 12.52
C ASP A 28 -0.55 -10.71 13.96
N ILE A 29 0.69 -10.98 14.37
CA ILE A 29 1.20 -10.51 15.66
C ILE A 29 1.25 -8.97 15.74
N LYS A 30 1.52 -8.29 14.63
CA LYS A 30 1.51 -6.82 14.56
C LYS A 30 0.12 -6.21 14.75
N LYS A 31 -0.96 -6.99 14.53
CA LYS A 31 -2.34 -6.55 14.73
C LYS A 31 -2.74 -6.39 16.20
N LEU A 32 -2.00 -7.00 17.13
CA LEU A 32 -2.25 -6.95 18.58
C LEU A 32 -1.83 -5.60 19.21
N ASP A 33 -2.05 -4.50 18.53
CA ASP A 33 -1.68 -3.17 19.03
C ASP A 33 -2.80 -2.58 19.93
N ALA A 34 -2.56 -2.53 21.23
CA ALA A 34 -3.48 -1.95 22.21
C ALA A 34 -3.81 -0.46 22.00
N MET A 35 -3.03 0.25 21.17
CA MET A 35 -3.28 1.66 20.85
C MET A 35 -4.34 1.88 19.76
N ASN A 36 -4.91 0.82 19.18
CA ASN A 36 -5.96 0.90 18.17
C ASN A 36 -7.25 1.60 18.62
N ILE A 37 -7.46 1.72 19.94
CA ILE A 37 -8.72 2.21 20.52
C ILE A 37 -8.92 3.73 20.33
N PHE A 38 -7.84 4.49 20.14
CA PHE A 38 -7.88 5.96 20.07
C PHE A 38 -7.77 6.53 18.66
N LEU A 39 -7.78 5.68 17.64
CA LEU A 39 -7.64 6.14 16.27
C LEU A 39 -9.00 6.62 15.70
N LYS A 40 -9.01 7.84 15.14
CA LYS A 40 -10.15 8.37 14.39
C LYS A 40 -10.19 7.70 13.04
N LYS A 41 -10.91 6.58 12.95
CA LYS A 41 -10.98 5.76 11.73
C LYS A 41 -12.41 5.29 11.46
N MET A 42 -12.66 5.01 10.18
CA MET A 42 -13.92 4.47 9.69
C MET A 42 -13.61 3.38 8.65
N ASP A 43 -14.27 2.25 8.77
CA ASP A 43 -14.20 1.20 7.76
C ASP A 43 -15.41 1.31 6.83
N ILE A 44 -15.16 1.27 5.52
CA ILE A 44 -16.19 1.28 4.47
C ILE A 44 -15.85 0.21 3.44
N GLN A 45 -16.73 -0.01 2.49
CA GLN A 45 -16.53 -0.95 1.38
C GLN A 45 -16.88 -0.29 0.05
N ILE A 46 -16.20 -0.71 -1.00
CA ILE A 46 -16.55 -0.41 -2.39
C ILE A 46 -16.63 -1.73 -3.17
N PHE A 47 -17.21 -1.68 -4.35
CA PHE A 47 -17.34 -2.87 -5.20
C PHE A 47 -16.40 -2.82 -6.40
N ASN A 48 -15.79 -3.97 -6.69
CA ASN A 48 -15.10 -4.25 -7.94
C ASN A 48 -15.72 -5.53 -8.54
N GLY A 49 -16.69 -5.37 -9.44
CA GLY A 49 -17.58 -6.47 -9.83
C GLY A 49 -18.38 -6.96 -8.63
N ASP A 50 -18.33 -8.27 -8.36
CA ASP A 50 -19.03 -8.91 -7.24
C ASP A 50 -18.20 -8.93 -5.94
N TYR A 51 -17.00 -8.35 -5.96
CA TYR A 51 -16.13 -8.35 -4.79
C TYR A 51 -16.20 -7.02 -4.04
N GLU A 52 -16.38 -7.13 -2.72
CA GLU A 52 -16.33 -6.01 -1.79
C GLU A 52 -14.88 -5.73 -1.38
N ILE A 53 -14.34 -4.56 -1.76
CA ILE A 53 -13.01 -4.12 -1.36
C ILE A 53 -13.15 -3.31 -0.08
N PRO A 54 -12.58 -3.76 1.06
CA PRO A 54 -12.56 -2.97 2.28
C PRO A 54 -11.62 -1.77 2.14
N LEU A 55 -12.06 -0.63 2.62
CA LEU A 55 -11.26 0.58 2.74
C LEU A 55 -11.28 1.05 4.18
N ARG A 56 -10.16 1.50 4.69
CA ARG A 56 -10.08 2.16 6.00
C ARG A 56 -9.69 3.61 5.85
N ILE A 57 -10.52 4.49 6.41
CA ILE A 57 -10.33 5.94 6.37
C ILE A 57 -9.81 6.39 7.73
N TYR A 58 -8.71 7.13 7.74
CA TYR A 58 -8.13 7.75 8.94
C TYR A 58 -8.29 9.26 8.84
N PHE A 59 -8.79 9.86 9.91
CA PHE A 59 -9.04 11.30 9.98
C PHE A 59 -7.99 11.99 10.85
N PRO A 60 -7.44 13.14 10.41
CA PRO A 60 -6.42 13.86 11.18
C PRO A 60 -6.99 14.50 12.44
N THR A 61 -8.26 14.94 12.41
CA THR A 61 -8.96 15.63 13.52
C THR A 61 -10.41 15.17 13.62
N GLU A 62 -11.08 15.49 14.73
CA GLU A 62 -12.54 15.31 14.88
C GLU A 62 -13.32 16.11 13.83
N GLU A 63 -12.87 17.35 13.59
CA GLU A 63 -13.46 18.20 12.57
C GLU A 63 -13.41 17.55 11.18
N ALA A 64 -12.27 16.98 10.80
CA ALA A 64 -12.14 16.27 9.53
C ALA A 64 -13.06 15.03 9.46
N MET A 65 -13.29 14.35 10.58
CA MET A 65 -14.21 13.22 10.64
C MET A 65 -15.67 13.64 10.49
N THR A 66 -16.05 14.78 11.06
CA THR A 66 -17.43 15.31 10.98
C THR A 66 -17.69 15.98 9.63
N ASN A 67 -16.81 16.90 9.23
CA ASN A 67 -17.04 17.78 8.09
C ASN A 67 -16.50 17.20 6.77
N GLY A 68 -15.63 16.21 6.80
CA GLY A 68 -15.04 15.60 5.60
C GLY A 68 -16.05 14.85 4.71
N MET A 69 -17.24 14.58 5.25
CA MET A 69 -18.37 13.97 4.54
C MET A 69 -19.44 14.99 4.12
N GLU A 70 -19.32 16.23 4.57
CA GLU A 70 -20.30 17.30 4.29
C GLU A 70 -19.99 18.02 2.98
N LYS A 71 -21.05 18.39 2.26
CA LYS A 71 -20.92 19.22 1.05
C LYS A 71 -20.36 20.61 1.41
N GLY A 72 -19.36 21.04 0.65
CA GLY A 72 -18.75 22.35 0.85
C GLY A 72 -17.42 22.33 1.60
N HIS A 73 -17.10 21.23 2.30
CA HIS A 73 -15.81 21.03 2.96
C HIS A 73 -15.00 19.99 2.22
N THR A 74 -13.77 20.30 1.81
CA THR A 74 -12.86 19.34 1.18
C THR A 74 -11.54 19.33 1.91
N PHE A 75 -11.16 18.16 2.41
CA PHE A 75 -9.83 17.92 2.99
C PHE A 75 -8.88 17.34 1.94
N PRO A 76 -7.57 17.54 2.07
CA PRO A 76 -6.61 16.82 1.26
C PRO A 76 -6.65 15.34 1.61
N VAL A 77 -6.49 14.48 0.61
CA VAL A 77 -6.58 13.01 0.76
C VAL A 77 -5.31 12.34 0.29
N LEU A 78 -4.82 11.39 1.07
CA LEU A 78 -3.82 10.41 0.66
C LEU A 78 -4.52 9.07 0.42
N LEU A 79 -4.56 8.60 -0.80
CA LEU A 79 -4.97 7.23 -1.13
C LEU A 79 -3.74 6.34 -1.04
N PHE A 80 -3.75 5.41 -0.10
CA PHE A 80 -2.58 4.63 0.27
C PHE A 80 -2.73 3.15 -0.10
N PHE A 81 -1.73 2.59 -0.79
CA PHE A 81 -1.58 1.18 -1.10
C PHE A 81 -0.39 0.62 -0.33
N HIS A 82 -0.64 -0.35 0.55
CA HIS A 82 0.39 -0.92 1.42
C HIS A 82 1.38 -1.80 0.65
N GLY A 83 2.59 -1.97 1.20
CA GLY A 83 3.59 -2.91 0.72
C GLY A 83 3.27 -4.36 1.09
N GLY A 84 4.29 -5.23 1.04
CA GLY A 84 4.16 -6.64 1.42
C GLY A 84 4.26 -7.61 0.24
N GLY A 85 4.88 -7.20 -0.87
CA GLY A 85 5.15 -8.07 -2.02
C GLY A 85 3.89 -8.61 -2.69
N TRP A 86 2.77 -7.92 -2.60
CA TRP A 86 1.42 -8.33 -3.07
C TRP A 86 0.87 -9.59 -2.39
N VAL A 87 1.56 -10.13 -1.38
CA VAL A 87 1.31 -11.45 -0.75
C VAL A 87 1.00 -11.33 0.73
N THR A 88 1.57 -10.34 1.41
CA THR A 88 1.45 -10.15 2.85
C THR A 88 0.99 -8.74 3.19
N GLU A 89 0.87 -8.46 4.50
CA GLU A 89 0.41 -7.20 5.08
C GLU A 89 -1.10 -6.95 4.85
N SER A 90 -1.62 -5.91 5.44
CA SER A 90 -3.05 -5.54 5.41
C SER A 90 -3.24 -4.12 5.92
N VAL A 91 -4.45 -3.57 5.80
CA VAL A 91 -4.80 -2.29 6.44
C VAL A 91 -4.62 -2.32 7.95
N ASP A 92 -4.78 -3.48 8.61
CA ASP A 92 -4.56 -3.62 10.05
C ASP A 92 -3.10 -3.46 10.44
N THR A 93 -2.17 -4.03 9.68
CA THR A 93 -0.74 -3.94 9.96
C THR A 93 -0.19 -2.53 9.70
N TYR A 94 -0.82 -1.79 8.81
CA TYR A 94 -0.49 -0.40 8.51
C TYR A 94 -1.28 0.63 9.33
N ASN A 95 -2.13 0.18 10.27
CA ASN A 95 -2.96 1.06 11.10
C ASN A 95 -2.18 2.25 11.70
N ARG A 96 -1.05 1.95 12.38
CA ARG A 96 -0.23 2.99 13.02
C ARG A 96 0.40 3.95 12.02
N VAL A 97 0.87 3.41 10.89
CA VAL A 97 1.51 4.19 9.83
C VAL A 97 0.50 5.16 9.23
N CYS A 98 -0.66 4.65 8.81
CA CYS A 98 -1.72 5.46 8.20
C CYS A 98 -2.30 6.50 9.16
N ALA A 99 -2.56 6.12 10.42
CA ALA A 99 -3.06 7.05 11.43
C ALA A 99 -2.05 8.16 11.73
N ARG A 100 -0.77 7.82 11.89
CA ARG A 100 0.29 8.80 12.14
C ARG A 100 0.51 9.71 10.94
N MET A 101 0.45 9.16 9.74
CA MET A 101 0.53 9.92 8.49
C MET A 101 -0.62 10.92 8.41
N SER A 102 -1.85 10.50 8.67
CA SER A 102 -3.02 11.37 8.72
C SER A 102 -2.82 12.54 9.70
N GLN A 103 -2.46 12.24 10.94
CA GLN A 103 -2.24 13.25 11.99
C GLN A 103 -1.10 14.21 11.67
N SER A 104 0.03 13.69 11.13
CA SER A 104 1.23 14.51 10.89
C SER A 104 1.11 15.41 9.68
N THR A 105 0.29 15.02 8.68
CA THR A 105 0.17 15.75 7.41
C THR A 105 -1.13 16.54 7.28
N GLY A 106 -2.09 16.34 8.19
CA GLY A 106 -3.42 16.94 8.11
C GLY A 106 -4.30 16.40 6.96
N HIS A 107 -3.90 15.26 6.35
CA HIS A 107 -4.66 14.61 5.28
C HIS A 107 -5.61 13.55 5.84
N ILE A 108 -6.74 13.38 5.21
CA ILE A 108 -7.51 12.13 5.35
C ILE A 108 -6.72 11.05 4.60
N VAL A 109 -6.43 9.92 5.26
CA VAL A 109 -5.76 8.77 4.63
C VAL A 109 -6.79 7.70 4.35
N VAL A 110 -6.88 7.25 3.10
CA VAL A 110 -7.72 6.13 2.67
C VAL A 110 -6.81 4.97 2.33
N SER A 111 -6.80 3.93 3.15
CA SER A 111 -6.01 2.71 2.95
C SER A 111 -6.87 1.60 2.33
N VAL A 112 -6.32 0.91 1.34
CA VAL A 112 -7.04 -0.09 0.55
C VAL A 112 -6.61 -1.50 0.96
N GLU A 113 -7.56 -2.35 1.34
CA GLU A 113 -7.37 -3.77 1.57
C GLU A 113 -7.55 -4.52 0.23
N TYR A 114 -6.56 -4.44 -0.64
CA TYR A 114 -6.58 -5.13 -1.92
C TYR A 114 -6.33 -6.64 -1.75
N ARG A 115 -6.89 -7.46 -2.62
CA ARG A 115 -6.72 -8.91 -2.61
C ARG A 115 -5.27 -9.31 -2.88
N LEU A 116 -4.80 -10.29 -2.10
CA LEU A 116 -3.40 -10.74 -2.11
C LEU A 116 -3.21 -12.02 -2.92
N ALA A 117 -2.04 -12.13 -3.52
CA ALA A 117 -1.52 -13.38 -4.09
C ALA A 117 -1.06 -14.33 -2.95
N PRO A 118 -0.96 -15.64 -3.19
CA PRO A 118 -1.22 -16.34 -4.45
C PRO A 118 -2.70 -16.65 -4.74
N GLU A 119 -3.62 -16.39 -3.77
CA GLU A 119 -5.05 -16.68 -3.94
C GLU A 119 -5.65 -15.84 -5.07
N TYR A 120 -5.20 -14.58 -5.17
CA TYR A 120 -5.66 -13.62 -6.18
C TYR A 120 -4.44 -13.05 -6.93
N ARG A 121 -4.05 -13.73 -7.99
CA ARG A 121 -2.90 -13.34 -8.81
C ARG A 121 -3.15 -12.07 -9.59
N PHE A 122 -2.09 -11.54 -10.19
CA PHE A 122 -2.15 -10.43 -11.14
C PHE A 122 -3.25 -10.70 -12.21
N PRO A 123 -4.08 -9.72 -12.56
CA PRO A 123 -4.01 -8.31 -12.15
C PRO A 123 -4.96 -7.92 -11.00
N THR A 124 -5.40 -8.87 -10.14
CA THR A 124 -6.49 -8.64 -9.18
C THR A 124 -6.21 -7.47 -8.23
N ALA A 125 -5.05 -7.45 -7.56
CA ALA A 125 -4.67 -6.36 -6.65
C ALA A 125 -4.66 -5.00 -7.36
N LEU A 126 -4.15 -4.95 -8.59
CA LEU A 126 -4.14 -3.73 -9.42
C LEU A 126 -5.56 -3.25 -9.71
N MET A 127 -6.48 -4.17 -10.06
CA MET A 127 -7.87 -3.82 -10.38
C MET A 127 -8.62 -3.33 -9.15
N ASP A 128 -8.35 -3.91 -7.96
CA ASP A 128 -8.92 -3.44 -6.70
C ASP A 128 -8.44 -2.03 -6.36
N CYS A 129 -7.14 -1.77 -6.44
CA CYS A 129 -6.56 -0.45 -6.24
C CYS A 129 -7.09 0.58 -7.25
N TYR A 130 -7.25 0.18 -8.51
CA TYR A 130 -7.83 1.03 -9.55
C TYR A 130 -9.29 1.38 -9.26
N ALA A 131 -10.10 0.41 -8.83
CA ALA A 131 -11.50 0.64 -8.46
C ALA A 131 -11.61 1.61 -7.28
N ALA A 132 -10.75 1.46 -6.26
CA ALA A 132 -10.70 2.37 -5.12
C ALA A 132 -10.31 3.81 -5.54
N ALA A 133 -9.28 3.94 -6.38
CA ALA A 133 -8.88 5.23 -6.93
C ALA A 133 -10.00 5.86 -7.74
N LYS A 134 -10.61 5.12 -8.67
CA LYS A 134 -11.71 5.61 -9.48
C LYS A 134 -12.89 6.09 -8.63
N ALA A 135 -13.28 5.31 -7.60
CA ALA A 135 -14.37 5.69 -6.71
C ALA A 135 -14.05 7.01 -5.96
N LEU A 136 -12.82 7.18 -5.48
CA LEU A 136 -12.38 8.40 -4.79
C LEU A 136 -12.35 9.61 -5.74
N TYR A 137 -11.72 9.49 -6.90
CA TYR A 137 -11.57 10.58 -7.87
C TYR A 137 -12.90 11.01 -8.52
N THR A 138 -13.89 10.11 -8.56
CA THR A 138 -15.22 10.40 -9.13
C THR A 138 -16.29 10.68 -8.08
N ASN A 139 -15.88 10.97 -6.82
CA ASN A 139 -16.77 11.29 -5.69
C ASN A 139 -17.87 10.23 -5.44
N LYS A 140 -17.51 8.95 -5.58
CA LYS A 140 -18.41 7.82 -5.27
C LYS A 140 -18.17 7.25 -3.87
N LEU A 141 -17.27 7.84 -3.10
CA LEU A 141 -17.09 7.54 -1.68
C LEU A 141 -17.92 8.49 -0.83
N ILE A 142 -18.04 8.16 0.46
CA ILE A 142 -18.68 8.99 1.45
C ILE A 142 -17.96 10.34 1.68
N LEU A 143 -16.69 10.42 1.31
CA LEU A 143 -15.86 11.63 1.45
C LEU A 143 -16.20 12.62 0.33
N ASN A 144 -16.37 13.89 0.72
CA ASN A 144 -16.43 14.98 -0.26
C ASN A 144 -15.01 15.39 -0.66
N THR A 145 -14.60 15.07 -1.89
CA THR A 145 -13.22 15.23 -2.34
C THR A 145 -13.08 16.21 -3.52
N ASP A 146 -12.00 16.97 -3.52
CA ASP A 146 -11.50 17.67 -4.71
C ASP A 146 -10.40 16.79 -5.35
N PRO A 147 -10.57 16.29 -6.58
CA PRO A 147 -9.56 15.46 -7.25
C PRO A 147 -8.16 16.07 -7.26
N ARG A 148 -8.05 17.41 -7.30
CA ARG A 148 -6.77 18.14 -7.28
C ARG A 148 -6.07 18.10 -5.92
N LYS A 149 -6.79 17.73 -4.85
CA LYS A 149 -6.28 17.56 -3.49
C LYS A 149 -6.02 16.11 -3.13
N ILE A 150 -6.20 15.17 -4.07
CA ILE A 150 -5.90 13.76 -3.88
C ILE A 150 -4.47 13.49 -4.32
N THR A 151 -3.72 12.80 -3.46
CA THR A 151 -2.41 12.24 -3.75
C THR A 151 -2.51 10.72 -3.61
N ILE A 152 -2.08 9.96 -4.60
CA ILE A 152 -1.91 8.52 -4.45
C ILE A 152 -0.51 8.22 -3.93
N MET A 153 -0.40 7.22 -3.07
CA MET A 153 0.83 6.90 -2.37
C MET A 153 0.92 5.42 -2.08
N GLY A 154 2.11 4.86 -2.17
CA GLY A 154 2.35 3.47 -1.82
C GLY A 154 3.82 3.16 -1.58
N ASP A 155 4.09 2.11 -0.83
CA ASP A 155 5.42 1.63 -0.55
C ASP A 155 5.67 0.25 -1.18
N SER A 156 6.86 -0.01 -1.69
CA SER A 156 7.28 -1.30 -2.24
C SER A 156 6.30 -1.82 -3.32
N ALA A 157 5.62 -2.95 -3.08
CA ALA A 157 4.55 -3.49 -3.94
C ALA A 157 3.38 -2.51 -4.09
N GLY A 158 3.01 -1.79 -3.02
CA GLY A 158 1.99 -0.73 -3.08
C GLY A 158 2.42 0.44 -3.95
N GLY A 159 3.71 0.79 -3.96
CA GLY A 159 4.26 1.79 -4.88
C GLY A 159 4.24 1.34 -6.35
N ASN A 160 4.39 0.03 -6.61
CA ASN A 160 4.16 -0.52 -7.94
C ASN A 160 2.69 -0.40 -8.36
N LEU A 161 1.75 -0.79 -7.47
CA LEU A 161 0.32 -0.68 -7.73
C LEU A 161 -0.08 0.77 -8.02
N GLU A 162 0.46 1.72 -7.25
CA GLU A 162 0.24 3.14 -7.44
C GLU A 162 0.68 3.63 -8.83
N ALA A 163 1.91 3.31 -9.24
CA ALA A 163 2.42 3.67 -10.55
C ALA A 163 1.54 3.09 -11.68
N ALA A 164 1.15 1.81 -11.54
CA ALA A 164 0.29 1.14 -12.51
C ALA A 164 -1.12 1.75 -12.56
N VAL A 165 -1.72 2.09 -11.43
CA VAL A 165 -3.03 2.78 -11.34
C VAL A 165 -2.98 4.12 -12.06
N ALA A 166 -1.92 4.91 -11.86
CA ALA A 166 -1.77 6.21 -12.52
C ALA A 166 -1.64 6.07 -14.04
N LEU A 167 -0.88 5.08 -14.52
CA LEU A 167 -0.77 4.79 -15.94
C LEU A 167 -2.11 4.34 -16.54
N MET A 168 -2.82 3.42 -15.85
CA MET A 168 -4.15 2.98 -16.29
C MET A 168 -5.17 4.13 -16.33
N ALA A 169 -5.15 5.03 -15.34
CA ALA A 169 -6.03 6.19 -15.31
C ALA A 169 -5.81 7.10 -16.50
N ARG A 170 -4.54 7.37 -16.84
CA ARG A 170 -4.15 8.13 -18.02
C ARG A 170 -4.64 7.47 -19.31
N ASP A 171 -4.39 6.16 -19.46
CA ASP A 171 -4.67 5.45 -20.70
C ASP A 171 -6.17 5.23 -20.92
N LYS A 172 -6.96 5.05 -19.85
CA LYS A 172 -8.42 4.93 -19.92
C LYS A 172 -9.13 6.29 -19.96
N GLY A 173 -8.50 7.38 -19.52
CA GLY A 173 -9.11 8.70 -19.46
C GLY A 173 -10.29 8.83 -18.48
N GLU A 174 -10.40 7.91 -17.50
CA GLU A 174 -11.55 7.88 -16.58
C GLU A 174 -11.42 8.85 -15.41
N PHE A 175 -10.19 9.15 -14.98
CA PHE A 175 -9.84 10.16 -14.00
C PHE A 175 -8.38 10.56 -14.16
N GLN A 176 -8.01 11.72 -13.59
CA GLN A 176 -6.63 12.21 -13.67
C GLN A 176 -5.97 12.16 -12.30
N VAL A 177 -4.79 11.52 -12.23
CA VAL A 177 -3.93 11.55 -11.06
C VAL A 177 -3.04 12.79 -11.15
N TYR A 178 -3.14 13.66 -10.14
CA TYR A 178 -2.37 14.92 -10.10
C TYR A 178 -1.08 14.82 -9.31
N ARG A 179 -1.02 13.93 -8.32
CA ARG A 179 0.14 13.77 -7.43
C ARG A 179 0.36 12.31 -7.08
N GLN A 180 1.63 11.92 -7.07
CA GLN A 180 2.10 10.59 -6.71
C GLN A 180 3.25 10.66 -5.69
N ILE A 181 3.28 9.72 -4.76
CA ILE A 181 4.41 9.53 -3.82
C ILE A 181 4.80 8.06 -3.83
N LEU A 182 5.83 7.73 -4.58
CA LEU A 182 6.39 6.38 -4.71
C LEU A 182 7.48 6.16 -3.65
N ILE A 183 7.23 5.28 -2.68
CA ILE A 183 8.20 4.94 -1.64
C ILE A 183 8.87 3.62 -2.02
N TYR A 184 10.17 3.66 -2.34
CA TYR A 184 10.97 2.50 -2.78
C TYR A 184 10.17 1.47 -3.62
N PRO A 185 9.53 1.90 -4.71
CA PRO A 185 8.59 1.07 -5.45
C PRO A 185 9.26 -0.10 -6.16
N ALA A 186 8.59 -1.25 -6.24
CA ALA A 186 9.03 -2.41 -7.00
C ALA A 186 8.65 -2.25 -8.49
N LEU A 187 9.47 -1.55 -9.28
CA LEU A 187 9.13 -1.17 -10.67
C LEU A 187 9.73 -2.06 -11.75
N TYR A 188 10.44 -3.12 -11.35
CA TYR A 188 11.07 -4.01 -12.30
C TYR A 188 10.60 -5.46 -12.13
N ASN A 189 10.60 -6.20 -13.21
CA ASN A 189 10.05 -7.55 -13.28
C ASN A 189 11.10 -8.68 -13.19
N THR A 190 12.38 -8.33 -12.99
CA THR A 190 13.47 -9.31 -12.94
C THR A 190 14.52 -8.93 -11.91
N TYR A 191 14.65 -9.76 -10.88
CA TYR A 191 15.62 -9.60 -9.80
C TYR A 191 16.65 -10.72 -9.80
N THR A 192 17.09 -11.14 -10.99
CA THR A 192 18.12 -12.17 -11.19
C THR A 192 19.48 -11.56 -11.51
N ALA A 193 20.48 -12.41 -11.73
CA ALA A 193 21.81 -11.98 -12.21
C ALA A 193 21.75 -11.22 -13.55
N ALA A 194 20.70 -11.39 -14.33
CA ALA A 194 20.47 -10.69 -15.57
C ALA A 194 19.87 -9.28 -15.40
N SER A 195 19.58 -8.85 -14.18
CA SER A 195 19.05 -7.50 -13.92
C SER A 195 20.06 -6.43 -14.36
N PRO A 196 19.64 -5.40 -15.10
CA PRO A 196 20.52 -4.31 -15.53
C PRO A 196 20.89 -3.35 -14.38
N TYR A 197 20.26 -3.49 -13.21
CA TYR A 197 20.46 -2.58 -12.10
C TYR A 197 21.58 -3.03 -11.18
N ALA A 198 22.63 -2.24 -11.07
CA ALA A 198 23.76 -2.49 -10.19
C ALA A 198 23.35 -2.66 -8.71
N SER A 199 22.26 -2.03 -8.29
CA SER A 199 21.71 -2.17 -6.94
C SER A 199 21.20 -3.57 -6.64
N VAL A 200 20.64 -4.29 -7.62
CA VAL A 200 20.21 -5.68 -7.47
C VAL A 200 21.42 -6.59 -7.25
N GLN A 201 22.51 -6.37 -8.00
CA GLN A 201 23.76 -7.12 -7.85
C GLN A 201 24.43 -6.83 -6.49
N LYS A 202 24.48 -5.56 -6.10
CA LYS A 202 25.19 -5.12 -4.89
C LYS A 202 24.42 -5.44 -3.60
N ASN A 203 23.09 -5.32 -3.62
CA ASN A 203 22.22 -5.41 -2.44
C ASN A 203 21.29 -6.63 -2.49
N GLY A 204 21.41 -7.48 -3.50
CA GLY A 204 20.54 -8.65 -3.70
C GLY A 204 20.80 -9.80 -2.72
N THR A 205 21.84 -9.68 -1.89
CA THR A 205 22.19 -10.63 -0.82
C THR A 205 22.38 -9.88 0.49
N ASP A 206 22.38 -10.58 1.63
CA ASP A 206 22.76 -10.05 2.97
C ASP A 206 21.89 -8.88 3.50
N TYR A 207 20.81 -8.53 2.80
CA TYR A 207 19.81 -7.59 3.26
C TYR A 207 18.46 -8.29 3.34
N LEU A 208 17.63 -7.94 4.31
CA LEU A 208 16.35 -8.60 4.63
C LEU A 208 15.53 -9.02 3.41
N LEU A 209 15.44 -8.15 2.40
CA LEU A 209 14.80 -8.41 1.12
C LEU A 209 15.87 -8.68 0.05
N THR A 210 16.11 -9.96 -0.22
CA THR A 210 17.08 -10.40 -1.24
C THR A 210 16.48 -10.40 -2.64
N ALA A 211 17.34 -10.46 -3.66
CA ALA A 211 16.91 -10.60 -5.05
C ALA A 211 16.09 -11.88 -5.28
N VAL A 212 16.46 -12.99 -4.60
CA VAL A 212 15.71 -14.25 -4.63
C VAL A 212 14.30 -14.04 -4.07
N LYS A 213 14.17 -13.46 -2.88
CA LYS A 213 12.85 -13.16 -2.29
C LYS A 213 12.00 -12.25 -3.16
N MET A 214 12.61 -11.26 -3.79
CA MET A 214 11.88 -10.39 -4.74
C MET A 214 11.36 -11.17 -5.93
N GLN A 215 12.16 -12.10 -6.47
CA GLN A 215 11.73 -12.95 -7.57
C GLN A 215 10.63 -13.93 -7.14
N ASP A 216 10.71 -14.47 -5.91
CA ASP A 216 9.66 -15.34 -5.35
C ASP A 216 8.33 -14.60 -5.21
N TYR A 217 8.33 -13.35 -4.71
CA TYR A 217 7.13 -12.52 -4.66
C TYR A 217 6.53 -12.28 -6.05
N LEU A 218 7.37 -11.99 -7.05
CA LEU A 218 6.91 -11.82 -8.43
C LEU A 218 6.32 -13.11 -9.02
N ASN A 219 6.86 -14.26 -8.67
CA ASN A 219 6.35 -15.56 -9.14
C ASN A 219 5.00 -15.92 -8.50
N LEU A 220 4.74 -15.42 -7.28
CA LEU A 220 3.46 -15.61 -6.60
C LEU A 220 2.39 -14.66 -7.15
N TYR A 221 2.79 -13.43 -7.49
CA TYR A 221 1.93 -12.36 -8.00
C TYR A 221 1.54 -12.56 -9.45
#